data_6c8f966b4cdd73d2a1b2f07bf2ee38dc
#
_entry.id   6c8f966b4cdd73d2a1b2f07bf2ee38dc
#
_cell.length_a   1.000
_cell.length_b   1.000
_cell.length_c   1.000
_cell.angle_alpha   90.00
_cell.angle_beta   90.00
_cell.angle_gamma   90.00
#
_symmetry.space_group_name_H-M   'P 1'
#
loop_
_entity.id
_entity.type
_entity.pdbx_description
1 polymer ?
#
loop_
_entity_poly.entity_id
_entity_poly.type
_entity_poly.pdbx_seq_one_letter_code
_entity_poly.pdbx_strand_id
1 'polypeptide(L)'
;MVSLDPSSPLNSSVLVLNRFYMAVHVIAARRALTLLYRDTAEVVHLEDGQYCNYSFSSWCEVSELLSGEKGEHDDWIRCVDFELQIPRVIRLNIYSKTPKMTLRLTRRNLFARDEHQCQYCGKSFSPIDLSVDHVNPRSRGGETSWENVVCCCLRCNSKKGDRTPSEAGM
;
A
#
# COMPACT_ATOMS: atom_id res chain seq x y z
N MET A 1 -13.00 -0.09 -28.42
CA MET A 1 -12.71 -0.54 -27.03
C MET A 1 -11.49 -1.45 -27.12
N VAL A 2 -10.30 -0.93 -26.78
CA VAL A 2 -9.08 -1.77 -26.79
C VAL A 2 -9.19 -2.68 -25.56
N SER A 3 -9.31 -3.97 -25.78
CA SER A 3 -9.24 -5.00 -24.74
C SER A 3 -7.90 -4.87 -24.03
N LEU A 4 -7.90 -4.52 -22.76
CA LEU A 4 -6.67 -4.45 -21.95
C LEU A 4 -6.30 -5.89 -21.59
N ASP A 5 -5.29 -6.42 -22.25
CA ASP A 5 -4.67 -7.70 -21.91
C ASP A 5 -4.06 -7.56 -20.49
N PRO A 6 -4.52 -8.32 -19.49
CA PRO A 6 -3.97 -8.26 -18.13
C PRO A 6 -2.51 -8.68 -18.05
N SER A 7 -2.00 -9.44 -19.03
CA SER A 7 -0.60 -9.87 -19.12
C SER A 7 0.32 -8.83 -19.77
N SER A 8 -0.22 -7.69 -20.23
CA SER A 8 0.59 -6.66 -20.86
C SER A 8 1.60 -6.04 -19.88
N PRO A 9 2.89 -5.93 -20.24
CA PRO A 9 3.91 -5.25 -19.43
C PRO A 9 3.54 -3.82 -19.02
N LEU A 10 2.67 -3.15 -19.80
CA LEU A 10 2.16 -1.81 -19.47
C LEU A 10 1.26 -1.78 -18.21
N ASN A 11 0.81 -2.94 -17.72
CA ASN A 11 0.02 -3.07 -16.49
C ASN A 11 0.88 -3.43 -15.27
N SER A 12 2.18 -3.68 -15.44
CA SER A 12 3.08 -3.97 -14.31
C SER A 12 3.13 -2.82 -13.31
N SER A 13 3.43 -3.16 -12.06
CA SER A 13 3.43 -2.23 -10.94
C SER A 13 4.72 -1.44 -10.86
N VAL A 14 4.62 -0.13 -10.76
CA VAL A 14 5.74 0.80 -10.61
C VAL A 14 5.57 1.58 -9.29
N LEU A 15 6.60 1.54 -8.45
CA LEU A 15 6.64 2.30 -7.20
C LEU A 15 6.92 3.78 -7.51
N VAL A 16 6.11 4.65 -6.92
CA VAL A 16 6.27 6.11 -7.04
C VAL A 16 6.81 6.66 -5.73
N LEU A 17 7.92 7.37 -5.82
CA LEU A 17 8.52 8.11 -4.71
C LEU A 17 8.22 9.61 -4.85
N ASN A 18 8.16 10.32 -3.73
CA ASN A 18 8.17 11.78 -3.75
C ASN A 18 9.60 12.32 -3.95
N ARG A 19 9.77 13.65 -4.03
CA ARG A 19 11.10 14.29 -4.19
C ARG A 19 12.10 13.95 -3.07
N PHE A 20 11.62 13.47 -1.93
CA PHE A 20 12.43 13.06 -0.76
C PHE A 20 12.64 11.54 -0.70
N TYR A 21 12.41 10.82 -1.80
CA TYR A 21 12.54 9.36 -1.89
C TYR A 21 11.61 8.57 -0.96
N MET A 22 10.52 9.18 -0.48
CA MET A 22 9.52 8.48 0.31
C MET A 22 8.47 7.85 -0.62
N ALA A 23 8.11 6.59 -0.37
CA ALA A 23 7.09 5.88 -1.11
C ALA A 23 5.72 6.57 -0.95
N VAL A 24 5.08 6.89 -2.06
CA VAL A 24 3.79 7.59 -2.11
C VAL A 24 2.69 6.67 -2.60
N HIS A 25 2.94 5.94 -3.68
CA HIS A 25 1.92 5.15 -4.36
C HIS A 25 2.54 4.06 -5.23
N VAL A 26 1.72 3.10 -5.67
CA VAL A 26 2.05 2.15 -6.73
C VAL A 26 1.09 2.40 -7.89
N ILE A 27 1.61 2.53 -9.09
CA ILE A 27 0.84 2.82 -10.31
C ILE A 27 1.17 1.82 -11.41
N ALA A 28 0.32 1.75 -12.44
CA ALA A 28 0.64 0.96 -13.62
C ALA A 28 1.75 1.61 -14.46
N ALA A 29 2.59 0.79 -15.10
CA ALA A 29 3.70 1.21 -15.95
C ALA A 29 3.29 2.24 -17.02
N ARG A 30 2.13 2.09 -17.64
CA ARG A 30 1.57 3.07 -18.59
C ARG A 30 1.52 4.48 -18.02
N ARG A 31 1.09 4.61 -16.77
CA ARG A 31 1.01 5.92 -16.10
C ARG A 31 2.40 6.42 -15.73
N ALA A 32 3.28 5.54 -15.27
CA ALA A 32 4.67 5.88 -14.96
C ALA A 32 5.40 6.43 -16.20
N LEU A 33 5.31 5.76 -17.32
CA LEU A 33 5.89 6.21 -18.59
C LEU A 33 5.33 7.57 -19.05
N THR A 34 4.03 7.82 -18.83
CA THR A 34 3.44 9.13 -19.12
C THR A 34 4.04 10.24 -18.25
N LEU A 35 4.32 9.98 -16.97
CA LEU A 35 4.95 10.94 -16.06
C LEU A 35 6.40 11.21 -16.45
N LEU A 36 7.14 10.18 -16.84
CA LEU A 36 8.53 10.27 -17.32
C LEU A 36 8.60 11.07 -18.63
N TYR A 37 7.76 10.75 -19.62
CA TYR A 37 7.72 11.46 -20.89
C TYR A 37 7.39 12.95 -20.74
N ARG A 38 6.59 13.31 -19.73
CA ARG A 38 6.25 14.71 -19.38
C ARG A 38 7.30 15.41 -18.53
N ASP A 39 8.42 14.78 -18.29
CA ASP A 39 9.52 15.31 -17.44
C ASP A 39 9.09 15.69 -16.02
N THR A 40 8.01 15.06 -15.52
CA THR A 40 7.49 15.27 -14.16
C THR A 40 8.01 14.25 -13.15
N ALA A 41 8.71 13.23 -13.65
CA ALA A 41 9.34 12.17 -12.88
C ALA A 41 10.67 11.74 -13.52
N GLU A 42 11.51 11.10 -12.72
CA GLU A 42 12.76 10.44 -13.12
C GLU A 42 12.70 8.96 -12.73
N VAL A 43 13.40 8.12 -13.49
CA VAL A 43 13.61 6.71 -13.11
C VAL A 43 14.64 6.65 -11.98
N VAL A 44 14.39 5.79 -11.00
CA VAL A 44 15.37 5.44 -9.96
C VAL A 44 15.77 3.99 -10.21
N HIS A 45 17.03 3.78 -10.53
CA HIS A 45 17.60 2.47 -10.83
C HIS A 45 18.80 2.18 -9.92
N LEU A 46 19.02 0.90 -9.62
CA LEU A 46 20.16 0.47 -8.78
C LEU A 46 21.25 -0.07 -9.70
N GLU A 47 22.40 0.59 -9.69
CA GLU A 47 23.60 0.18 -10.42
C GLU A 47 24.77 0.07 -9.45
N ASP A 48 25.47 -1.04 -9.47
CA ASP A 48 26.66 -1.30 -8.63
C ASP A 48 26.44 -0.95 -7.12
N GLY A 49 25.19 -1.18 -6.63
CA GLY A 49 24.83 -0.89 -5.24
C GLY A 49 24.53 0.59 -4.96
N GLN A 50 24.49 1.44 -5.98
CA GLN A 50 24.12 2.86 -5.86
C GLN A 50 22.81 3.16 -6.62
N TYR A 51 22.01 4.09 -6.07
CA TYR A 51 20.81 4.56 -6.74
C TYR A 51 21.15 5.70 -7.69
N CYS A 52 20.90 5.47 -8.97
CA CYS A 52 21.04 6.44 -10.04
C CYS A 52 19.68 6.95 -10.50
N ASN A 53 19.60 8.23 -10.88
CA ASN A 53 18.39 8.84 -11.42
C ASN A 53 18.57 9.12 -12.91
N TYR A 54 17.54 8.73 -13.70
CA TYR A 54 17.56 8.90 -15.15
C TYR A 54 16.34 9.69 -15.62
N SER A 55 16.56 10.66 -16.50
CA SER A 55 15.48 11.25 -17.32
C SER A 55 14.88 10.19 -18.25
N PHE A 56 13.75 10.47 -18.86
CA PHE A 56 13.15 9.54 -19.81
C PHE A 56 14.09 9.22 -20.98
N SER A 57 14.76 10.24 -21.55
CA SER A 57 15.71 10.07 -22.64
C SER A 57 16.91 9.20 -22.25
N SER A 58 17.54 9.52 -21.11
CA SER A 58 18.66 8.73 -20.62
C SER A 58 18.24 7.29 -20.26
N TRP A 59 17.00 7.09 -19.80
CA TRP A 59 16.49 5.74 -19.53
C TRP A 59 16.27 4.92 -20.81
N CYS A 60 15.92 5.56 -21.92
CA CYS A 60 15.86 4.89 -23.21
C CYS A 60 17.26 4.39 -23.63
N GLU A 61 18.29 5.22 -23.51
CA GLU A 61 19.68 4.85 -23.82
C GLU A 61 20.18 3.71 -22.93
N VAL A 62 19.92 3.78 -21.62
CA VAL A 62 20.26 2.72 -20.67
C VAL A 62 19.50 1.43 -20.99
N SER A 63 18.23 1.51 -21.37
CA SER A 63 17.44 0.33 -21.77
C SER A 63 18.02 -0.37 -22.98
N GLU A 64 18.56 0.36 -23.96
CA GLU A 64 19.24 -0.24 -25.11
C GLU A 64 20.49 -1.02 -24.68
N LEU A 65 21.28 -0.48 -23.75
CA LEU A 65 22.45 -1.17 -23.21
C LEU A 65 22.06 -2.43 -22.43
N LEU A 66 21.02 -2.35 -21.60
CA LEU A 66 20.53 -3.47 -20.78
C LEU A 66 19.78 -4.54 -21.58
N SER A 67 19.42 -4.27 -22.85
CA SER A 67 18.65 -5.21 -23.68
C SER A 67 19.33 -6.55 -23.91
N GLY A 68 20.66 -6.61 -23.78
CA GLY A 68 21.46 -7.83 -23.86
C GLY A 68 21.49 -8.67 -22.59
N GLU A 69 21.10 -8.12 -21.44
CA GLU A 69 21.20 -8.74 -20.10
C GLU A 69 19.84 -8.74 -19.38
N LYS A 70 18.78 -9.15 -20.07
CA LYS A 70 17.42 -9.15 -19.52
C LYS A 70 17.30 -10.10 -18.32
N GLY A 71 16.92 -9.54 -17.17
CA GLY A 71 16.61 -10.32 -15.98
C GLY A 71 15.27 -11.05 -16.09
N GLU A 72 15.14 -12.19 -15.41
CA GLU A 72 13.92 -13.03 -15.40
C GLU A 72 12.66 -12.27 -14.93
N HIS A 73 12.83 -11.22 -14.16
CA HIS A 73 11.74 -10.42 -13.58
C HIS A 73 11.56 -9.05 -14.23
N ASP A 74 12.30 -8.75 -15.30
CA ASP A 74 12.23 -7.47 -15.99
C ASP A 74 11.09 -7.45 -17.00
N ASP A 75 10.30 -6.39 -16.96
CA ASP A 75 9.26 -6.15 -17.94
C ASP A 75 9.81 -5.24 -19.06
N TRP A 76 9.61 -5.65 -20.29
CA TRP A 76 10.09 -4.93 -21.48
C TRP A 76 8.93 -4.62 -22.40
N ILE A 77 8.98 -3.46 -23.05
CA ILE A 77 8.08 -3.09 -24.14
C ILE A 77 8.87 -2.84 -25.42
N ARG A 78 8.35 -3.37 -26.51
CA ARG A 78 8.94 -3.14 -27.83
C ARG A 78 8.47 -1.79 -28.36
N CYS A 79 9.41 -0.90 -28.61
CA CYS A 79 9.22 0.34 -29.34
C CYS A 79 9.50 0.12 -30.86
N VAL A 80 9.45 1.17 -31.68
CA VAL A 80 9.66 1.03 -33.12
C VAL A 80 11.10 0.59 -33.43
N ASP A 81 12.08 1.25 -32.80
CA ASP A 81 13.50 1.07 -33.12
C ASP A 81 14.29 0.38 -31.99
N PHE A 82 13.73 0.27 -30.77
CA PHE A 82 14.41 -0.28 -29.59
C PHE A 82 13.44 -0.97 -28.63
N GLU A 83 13.98 -1.61 -27.61
CA GLU A 83 13.21 -2.16 -26.49
C GLU A 83 13.43 -1.32 -25.24
N LEU A 84 12.34 -0.92 -24.58
CA LEU A 84 12.37 -0.10 -23.38
C LEU A 84 12.08 -0.97 -22.16
N GLN A 85 12.98 -0.95 -21.19
CA GLN A 85 12.74 -1.59 -19.90
C GLN A 85 11.74 -0.76 -19.08
N ILE A 86 10.73 -1.40 -18.52
CA ILE A 86 9.80 -0.74 -17.61
C ILE A 86 10.48 -0.52 -16.27
N PRO A 87 10.62 0.74 -15.81
CA PRO A 87 11.26 1.02 -14.53
C PRO A 87 10.41 0.47 -13.37
N ARG A 88 11.06 -0.10 -12.37
CA ARG A 88 10.39 -0.55 -11.14
C ARG A 88 10.07 0.58 -10.19
N VAL A 89 10.85 1.65 -10.24
CA VAL A 89 10.74 2.80 -9.33
C VAL A 89 10.88 4.10 -10.11
N ILE A 90 10.00 5.05 -9.85
CA ILE A 90 10.12 6.42 -10.34
C ILE A 90 10.04 7.41 -9.18
N ARG A 91 10.70 8.56 -9.31
CA ARG A 91 10.67 9.67 -8.37
C ARG A 91 10.01 10.89 -8.99
N LEU A 92 9.04 11.48 -8.31
CA LEU A 92 8.41 12.72 -8.75
C LEU A 92 9.30 13.93 -8.45
N ASN A 93 9.50 14.82 -9.44
CA ASN A 93 10.41 15.96 -9.33
C ASN A 93 9.92 17.04 -8.36
N ILE A 94 8.61 17.32 -8.37
CA ILE A 94 8.02 18.46 -7.65
C ILE A 94 7.21 18.01 -6.42
N TYR A 95 6.68 16.80 -6.41
CA TYR A 95 5.78 16.35 -5.36
C TYR A 95 6.50 16.13 -4.03
N SER A 96 6.22 16.98 -3.05
CA SER A 96 6.88 17.02 -1.74
C SER A 96 6.02 16.52 -0.58
N LYS A 97 4.74 16.20 -0.81
CA LYS A 97 3.86 15.75 0.29
C LYS A 97 4.34 14.41 0.84
N THR A 98 4.57 14.39 2.13
CA THR A 98 4.81 13.15 2.87
C THR A 98 3.48 12.41 3.04
N PRO A 99 3.39 11.14 2.66
CA PRO A 99 2.19 10.35 2.93
C PRO A 99 1.94 10.33 4.44
N LYS A 100 0.76 10.76 4.87
CA LYS A 100 0.35 10.55 6.26
C LYS A 100 0.08 9.06 6.41
N MET A 101 1.00 8.33 6.99
CA MET A 101 0.83 6.92 7.33
C MET A 101 -0.05 6.80 8.59
N THR A 102 -1.30 7.23 8.47
CA THR A 102 -2.30 6.98 9.50
C THR A 102 -2.94 5.63 9.24
N LEU A 103 -2.75 4.69 10.14
CA LEU A 103 -3.46 3.43 10.11
C LEU A 103 -4.97 3.71 10.23
N ARG A 104 -5.71 3.36 9.17
CA ARG A 104 -7.17 3.47 9.20
C ARG A 104 -7.73 2.49 10.22
N LEU A 105 -8.67 2.94 11.03
CA LEU A 105 -9.43 2.08 11.92
C LEU A 105 -10.36 1.19 11.07
N THR A 106 -9.91 -0.04 10.84
CA THR A 106 -10.66 -1.08 10.15
C THR A 106 -10.76 -2.31 11.03
N ARG A 107 -11.77 -3.15 10.82
CA ARG A 107 -11.92 -4.43 11.53
C ARG A 107 -10.64 -5.28 11.45
N ARG A 108 -10.02 -5.35 10.26
CA ARG A 108 -8.77 -6.09 10.04
C ARG A 108 -7.62 -5.57 10.89
N ASN A 109 -7.43 -4.25 10.88
CA ASN A 109 -6.33 -3.61 11.61
C ASN A 109 -6.57 -3.67 13.13
N LEU A 110 -7.83 -3.57 13.57
CA LEU A 110 -8.21 -3.74 14.97
C LEU A 110 -7.92 -5.15 15.46
N PHE A 111 -8.31 -6.18 14.69
CA PHE A 111 -8.05 -7.56 15.02
C PHE A 111 -6.55 -7.89 15.03
N ALA A 112 -5.78 -7.30 14.12
CA ALA A 112 -4.33 -7.43 14.10
C ALA A 112 -3.67 -6.77 15.34
N ARG A 113 -4.14 -5.57 15.76
CA ARG A 113 -3.68 -4.90 16.98
C ARG A 113 -3.92 -5.75 18.23
N ASP A 114 -5.09 -6.35 18.30
CA ASP A 114 -5.53 -7.14 19.46
C ASP A 114 -5.17 -8.64 19.31
N GLU A 115 -4.31 -8.99 18.35
CA GLU A 115 -3.79 -10.36 18.12
C GLU A 115 -4.88 -11.42 17.98
N HIS A 116 -6.05 -11.05 17.43
CA HIS A 116 -7.24 -11.92 17.35
C HIS A 116 -7.70 -12.44 18.72
N GLN A 117 -7.40 -11.71 19.78
CA GLN A 117 -7.70 -12.06 21.16
C GLN A 117 -8.85 -11.20 21.69
N CYS A 118 -9.81 -11.81 22.37
CA CYS A 118 -10.89 -11.08 23.02
C CYS A 118 -10.33 -10.24 24.20
N GLN A 119 -10.46 -8.93 24.15
CA GLN A 119 -9.92 -8.03 25.16
C GLN A 119 -10.67 -8.11 26.51
N TYR A 120 -11.77 -8.85 26.56
CA TYR A 120 -12.54 -9.04 27.80
C TYR A 120 -12.24 -10.37 28.50
N CYS A 121 -12.06 -11.46 27.78
CA CYS A 121 -11.79 -12.77 28.40
C CYS A 121 -10.38 -13.33 28.10
N GLY A 122 -9.57 -12.63 27.33
CA GLY A 122 -8.20 -13.01 27.01
C GLY A 122 -8.03 -14.26 26.12
N LYS A 123 -9.11 -14.82 25.57
CA LYS A 123 -9.03 -16.02 24.72
C LYS A 123 -8.90 -15.63 23.25
N SER A 124 -8.11 -16.39 22.52
CA SER A 124 -8.00 -16.24 21.05
C SER A 124 -9.15 -16.96 20.34
N PHE A 125 -9.60 -16.37 19.22
CA PHE A 125 -10.71 -16.88 18.42
C PHE A 125 -10.44 -16.74 16.94
N SER A 126 -11.17 -17.52 16.13
CA SER A 126 -11.23 -17.31 14.69
C SER A 126 -11.87 -15.93 14.38
N PRO A 127 -11.44 -15.24 13.30
CA PRO A 127 -12.02 -13.94 12.92
C PRO A 127 -13.54 -13.92 12.74
N ILE A 128 -14.15 -15.09 12.47
CA ILE A 128 -15.59 -15.24 12.33
C ILE A 128 -16.33 -15.13 13.69
N ASP A 129 -15.65 -15.54 14.78
CA ASP A 129 -16.20 -15.54 16.13
C ASP A 129 -15.88 -14.24 16.92
N LEU A 130 -15.17 -13.33 16.23
CA LEU A 130 -14.79 -12.04 16.78
C LEU A 130 -15.71 -10.92 16.29
N SER A 131 -15.88 -9.92 17.12
CA SER A 131 -16.63 -8.70 16.86
C SER A 131 -15.81 -7.48 17.27
N VAL A 132 -16.25 -6.31 16.83
CA VAL A 132 -15.75 -5.00 17.29
C VAL A 132 -16.75 -4.46 18.30
N ASP A 133 -16.27 -4.06 19.44
CA ASP A 133 -17.08 -3.45 20.50
C ASP A 133 -16.52 -2.08 20.92
N HIS A 134 -17.43 -1.19 21.33
CA HIS A 134 -17.07 0.11 21.92
C HIS A 134 -16.99 -0.03 23.42
N VAL A 135 -15.82 0.20 24.01
CA VAL A 135 -15.62 0.14 25.48
C VAL A 135 -16.59 1.04 26.19
N ASN A 136 -16.66 2.32 25.80
CA ASN A 136 -17.77 3.21 26.14
C ASN A 136 -18.83 3.10 25.03
N PRO A 137 -20.05 2.64 25.29
CA PRO A 137 -21.08 2.43 24.28
C PRO A 137 -21.42 3.71 23.50
N ARG A 138 -21.74 3.56 22.21
CA ARG A 138 -22.16 4.68 21.35
C ARG A 138 -23.40 5.39 21.88
N SER A 139 -24.35 4.66 22.44
CA SER A 139 -25.57 5.21 23.10
C SER A 139 -25.26 6.14 24.25
N ARG A 140 -24.05 6.02 24.84
CA ARG A 140 -23.55 6.84 25.94
C ARG A 140 -22.49 7.86 25.49
N GLY A 141 -22.45 8.19 24.21
CA GLY A 141 -21.52 9.17 23.64
C GLY A 141 -20.13 8.62 23.33
N GLY A 142 -19.92 7.30 23.31
CA GLY A 142 -18.66 6.68 22.90
C GLY A 142 -18.39 6.86 21.41
N GLU A 143 -17.22 7.39 21.07
CA GLU A 143 -16.77 7.59 19.70
C GLU A 143 -16.08 6.35 19.13
N THR A 144 -16.08 6.22 17.81
CA THR A 144 -15.32 5.17 17.10
C THR A 144 -13.88 5.65 16.92
N SER A 145 -13.02 5.36 17.89
CA SER A 145 -11.60 5.70 17.89
C SER A 145 -10.75 4.48 18.27
N TRP A 146 -9.44 4.56 18.02
CA TRP A 146 -8.51 3.50 18.40
C TRP A 146 -8.49 3.20 19.90
N GLU A 147 -8.78 4.20 20.72
CA GLU A 147 -8.81 4.13 22.18
C GLU A 147 -10.11 3.53 22.71
N ASN A 148 -11.21 3.68 21.96
CA ASN A 148 -12.53 3.26 22.42
C ASN A 148 -13.07 1.99 21.76
N VAL A 149 -12.38 1.40 20.77
CA VAL A 149 -12.81 0.15 20.15
C VAL A 149 -11.84 -0.99 20.43
N VAL A 150 -12.40 -2.17 20.68
CA VAL A 150 -11.64 -3.39 20.98
C VAL A 150 -12.18 -4.59 20.22
N CYS A 151 -11.30 -5.58 20.05
CA CYS A 151 -11.65 -6.90 19.57
C CYS A 151 -12.27 -7.71 20.73
N CYS A 152 -13.44 -8.29 20.52
CA CYS A 152 -14.07 -9.15 21.52
C CYS A 152 -14.77 -10.35 20.89
N CYS A 153 -14.93 -11.45 21.63
CA CYS A 153 -15.73 -12.57 21.16
C CYS A 153 -17.23 -12.26 21.24
N LEU A 154 -18.01 -12.91 20.38
CA LEU A 154 -19.46 -12.70 20.31
C LEU A 154 -20.16 -12.88 21.66
N ARG A 155 -19.70 -13.85 22.47
CA ARG A 155 -20.25 -14.10 23.81
C ARG A 155 -20.00 -12.94 24.78
N CYS A 156 -18.77 -12.41 24.83
CA CYS A 156 -18.45 -11.27 25.70
C CYS A 156 -19.14 -10.00 25.21
N ASN A 157 -19.24 -9.79 23.91
CA ASN A 157 -19.98 -8.67 23.35
C ASN A 157 -21.46 -8.69 23.77
N SER A 158 -22.12 -9.83 23.61
CA SER A 158 -23.52 -10.00 24.05
C SER A 158 -23.70 -9.83 25.58
N LYS A 159 -22.75 -10.35 26.40
CA LYS A 159 -22.78 -10.19 27.86
C LYS A 159 -22.64 -8.73 28.24
N LYS A 160 -21.73 -7.98 27.60
CA LYS A 160 -21.51 -6.56 27.87
C LYS A 160 -22.72 -5.71 27.49
N GLY A 161 -23.24 -5.92 26.29
CA GLY A 161 -24.37 -5.14 25.76
C GLY A 161 -24.07 -3.64 25.78
N ASP A 162 -25.03 -2.85 26.23
CA ASP A 162 -24.97 -1.37 26.30
C ASP A 162 -24.40 -0.83 27.61
N ARG A 163 -23.51 -1.58 28.24
CA ARG A 163 -22.87 -1.25 29.52
C ARG A 163 -21.37 -1.05 29.30
N THR A 164 -20.74 -0.33 30.21
CA THR A 164 -19.28 -0.31 30.30
C THR A 164 -18.75 -1.65 30.83
N PRO A 165 -17.47 -2.01 30.60
CA PRO A 165 -16.87 -3.25 31.11
C PRO A 165 -17.05 -3.40 32.65
N SER A 166 -16.83 -2.33 33.37
CA SER A 166 -17.01 -2.31 34.86
C SER A 166 -18.44 -2.67 35.27
N GLU A 167 -19.45 -2.08 34.62
CA GLU A 167 -20.87 -2.36 34.88
C GLU A 167 -21.28 -3.78 34.49
N ALA A 168 -20.57 -4.38 33.52
CA ALA A 168 -20.80 -5.74 33.04
C ALA A 168 -20.03 -6.81 33.85
N GLY A 169 -19.21 -6.39 34.79
CA GLY A 169 -18.35 -7.28 35.57
C GLY A 169 -17.31 -7.99 34.71
N MET A 170 -16.59 -7.19 33.88
CA MET A 170 -15.59 -7.64 32.93
C MET A 170 -14.26 -6.94 33.12
#